data_ca1da1eb7d4ef73ed6a68af257cee04d
#
_entry.id   ca1da1eb7d4ef73ed6a68af257cee04d
#
_cell.length_a   1.000
_cell.length_b   1.000
_cell.length_c   1.000
_cell.angle_alpha   90.00
_cell.angle_beta   90.00
_cell.angle_gamma   90.00
#
_symmetry.space_group_name_H-M   'P 1'
#
loop_
_entity.id
_entity.type
_entity.pdbx_description
1 polymer ?
#
loop_
_entity_poly.entity_id
_entity_poly.type
_entity_poly.pdbx_seq_one_letter_code
_entity_poly.pdbx_strand_id
1 'polypeptide(L)'
;MSPITRRNVIQHELIGLEANVVKSTHPGYVGIRGRIIDETKNTIVILDDDRKKRVQKSVVVLHLRLPEGSVIEVDGKQIVGRPVSRVKKKAKR
;
A
#
# COMPACT_ATOMS: atom_id res chain seq x y z
N MET A 1 -8.79 -11.05 -15.17
CA MET A 1 -8.08 -10.63 -13.94
C MET A 1 -9.09 -10.35 -12.84
N SER A 2 -8.81 -10.86 -11.65
CA SER A 2 -9.72 -10.66 -10.52
C SER A 2 -9.62 -9.24 -9.98
N PRO A 3 -10.73 -8.66 -9.54
CA PRO A 3 -10.66 -7.35 -8.90
C PRO A 3 -9.90 -7.42 -7.58
N ILE A 4 -9.35 -6.29 -7.16
CA ILE A 4 -8.68 -6.21 -5.87
C ILE A 4 -9.75 -6.16 -4.79
N THR A 5 -9.63 -7.05 -3.81
CA THR A 5 -10.55 -7.15 -2.70
C THR A 5 -9.79 -7.16 -1.38
N ARG A 6 -10.54 -7.15 -0.27
CA ARG A 6 -9.91 -7.24 1.06
C ARG A 6 -9.09 -8.51 1.21
N ARG A 7 -9.49 -9.60 0.56
CA ARG A 7 -8.81 -10.87 0.70
C ARG A 7 -7.50 -10.93 -0.04
N ASN A 8 -7.40 -10.23 -1.17
CA ASN A 8 -6.25 -10.38 -2.05
C ASN A 8 -5.40 -9.12 -2.22
N VAL A 9 -5.74 -8.04 -1.53
CA VAL A 9 -5.01 -6.77 -1.70
C VAL A 9 -3.52 -6.92 -1.43
N ILE A 10 -3.15 -7.75 -0.47
CA ILE A 10 -1.74 -7.95 -0.12
C ILE A 10 -0.95 -8.55 -1.27
N GLN A 11 -1.61 -9.31 -2.12
CA GLN A 11 -0.99 -9.99 -3.26
C GLN A 11 -0.93 -9.13 -4.51
N HIS A 12 -1.67 -8.04 -4.53
CA HIS A 12 -1.75 -7.20 -5.71
C HIS A 12 -0.72 -6.10 -5.68
N GLU A 13 -0.38 -5.63 -6.87
CA GLU A 13 0.36 -4.40 -7.00
C GLU A 13 -0.52 -3.27 -6.48
N LEU A 14 0.08 -2.38 -5.69
CA LEU A 14 -0.66 -1.32 -5.03
C LEU A 14 -0.75 -0.03 -5.85
N ILE A 15 0.00 0.04 -6.95
CA ILE A 15 0.00 1.22 -7.81
C ILE A 15 -1.41 1.47 -8.33
N GLY A 16 -1.84 2.71 -8.23
CA GLY A 16 -3.18 3.11 -8.65
C GLY A 16 -4.20 3.21 -7.54
N LEU A 17 -3.93 2.59 -6.39
CA LEU A 17 -4.84 2.69 -5.26
C LEU A 17 -4.61 4.00 -4.51
N GLU A 18 -5.68 4.51 -3.89
CA GLU A 18 -5.54 5.65 -2.99
C GLU A 18 -5.18 5.16 -1.60
N ALA A 19 -4.22 5.85 -0.99
CA ALA A 19 -3.72 5.48 0.31
C ALA A 19 -3.69 6.69 1.23
N ASN A 20 -3.84 6.42 2.53
CA ASN A 20 -3.72 7.43 3.57
C ASN A 20 -2.89 6.83 4.69
N VAL A 21 -1.80 7.49 5.07
CA VAL A 21 -0.99 7.04 6.20
C VAL A 21 -1.66 7.52 7.47
N VAL A 22 -2.22 6.60 8.23
CA VAL A 22 -2.99 6.94 9.44
C VAL A 22 -2.18 6.78 10.71
N LYS A 23 -1.15 5.94 10.69
CA LYS A 23 -0.23 5.78 11.80
C LYS A 23 1.18 5.54 11.28
N SER A 24 2.17 5.99 12.00
CA SER A 24 3.57 5.74 11.67
C SER A 24 4.45 5.96 12.89
N THR A 25 5.53 5.16 12.98
CA THR A 25 6.60 5.44 13.93
C THR A 25 7.48 6.59 13.44
N HIS A 26 7.40 6.92 12.15
CA HIS A 26 8.13 8.06 11.57
C HIS A 26 7.21 9.27 11.58
N PRO A 27 7.52 10.32 12.34
CA PRO A 27 6.57 11.43 12.54
C PRO A 27 6.18 12.18 11.28
N GLY A 28 7.04 12.21 10.28
CA GLY A 28 6.75 12.94 9.05
C GLY A 28 5.80 12.23 8.08
N TYR A 29 5.41 10.99 8.36
CA TYR A 29 4.60 10.22 7.42
C TYR A 29 3.11 10.32 7.64
N VAL A 30 2.66 10.56 8.88
CA VAL A 30 1.24 10.61 9.20
C VAL A 30 0.58 11.76 8.44
N GLY A 31 -0.54 11.45 7.80
CA GLY A 31 -1.28 12.44 7.03
C GLY A 31 -0.93 12.47 5.55
N ILE A 32 0.13 11.77 5.12
CA ILE A 32 0.42 11.65 3.69
C ILE A 32 -0.71 10.84 3.06
N ARG A 33 -1.31 11.37 2.00
CA ARG A 33 -2.41 10.69 1.33
C ARG A 33 -2.41 11.03 -0.15
N GLY A 34 -2.89 10.10 -0.95
CA GLY A 34 -2.98 10.30 -2.38
C GLY A 34 -2.90 8.97 -3.09
N ARG A 35 -2.66 9.03 -4.39
CA ARG A 35 -2.55 7.83 -5.21
C ARG A 35 -1.15 7.25 -5.10
N ILE A 36 -1.08 5.93 -4.95
CA ILE A 36 0.21 5.24 -5.03
C ILE A 36 0.63 5.20 -6.49
N ILE A 37 1.80 5.77 -6.78
CA ILE A 37 2.30 5.87 -8.16
C ILE A 37 3.53 5.00 -8.40
N ASP A 38 4.12 4.45 -7.35
CA ASP A 38 5.23 3.53 -7.49
C ASP A 38 5.31 2.65 -6.25
N GLU A 39 5.89 1.47 -6.40
CA GLU A 39 6.04 0.52 -5.32
C GLU A 39 7.34 -0.25 -5.51
N THR A 40 8.13 -0.33 -4.44
CA THR A 40 9.32 -1.17 -4.40
C THR A 40 9.13 -2.24 -3.31
N LYS A 41 10.16 -3.02 -3.07
CA LYS A 41 10.12 -4.05 -2.02
C LYS A 41 9.72 -3.45 -0.66
N ASN A 42 10.32 -2.34 -0.28
CA ASN A 42 10.18 -1.79 1.07
C ASN A 42 9.47 -0.43 1.12
N THR A 43 9.20 0.18 -0.02
CA THR A 43 8.63 1.53 -0.05
C THR A 43 7.47 1.63 -1.01
N ILE A 44 6.63 2.64 -0.78
CA ILE A 44 5.65 3.10 -1.75
C ILE A 44 5.86 4.58 -1.97
N VAL A 45 5.49 5.05 -3.16
CA VAL A 45 5.51 6.49 -3.46
C VAL A 45 4.06 6.92 -3.63
N ILE A 46 3.67 7.92 -2.85
CA ILE A 46 2.32 8.48 -2.88
C ILE A 46 2.39 9.86 -3.50
N LEU A 47 1.52 10.11 -4.46
CA LEU A 47 1.38 11.43 -5.05
C LEU A 47 0.39 12.23 -4.20
N ASP A 48 0.93 13.09 -3.35
CA ASP A 48 0.16 13.91 -2.43
C ASP A 48 0.25 15.35 -2.90
N ASP A 49 -0.86 15.86 -3.45
CA ASP A 49 -0.97 17.26 -3.86
C ASP A 49 0.19 17.66 -4.78
N ASP A 50 0.39 16.89 -5.85
CA ASP A 50 1.44 17.09 -6.84
C ASP A 50 2.87 16.84 -6.33
N ARG A 51 3.02 16.34 -5.11
CA ARG A 51 4.32 16.00 -4.56
C ARG A 51 4.46 14.50 -4.43
N LYS A 52 5.59 13.98 -4.87
CA LYS A 52 5.91 12.57 -4.74
C LYS A 52 6.52 12.35 -3.37
N LYS A 53 5.88 11.55 -2.54
CA LYS A 53 6.37 11.26 -1.19
C LYS A 53 6.64 9.78 -1.05
N ARG A 54 7.87 9.45 -0.71
CA ARG A 54 8.28 8.05 -0.52
C ARG A 54 8.09 7.68 0.94
N VAL A 55 7.43 6.56 1.15
CA VAL A 55 7.06 6.10 2.49
C VAL A 55 7.57 4.67 2.67
N GLN A 56 8.24 4.40 3.79
CA GLN A 56 8.67 3.04 4.11
C GLN A 56 7.49 2.22 4.61
N LYS A 57 7.28 1.07 4.01
CA LYS A 57 6.14 0.22 4.32
C LYS A 57 6.13 -0.25 5.77
N SER A 58 7.30 -0.64 6.29
CA SER A 58 7.37 -1.32 7.58
C SER A 58 7.02 -0.46 8.79
N VAL A 59 6.92 0.85 8.63
CA VAL A 59 6.72 1.76 9.75
C VAL A 59 5.37 2.46 9.73
N VAL A 60 4.48 2.06 8.83
CA VAL A 60 3.19 2.74 8.64
C VAL A 60 2.01 1.79 8.72
N VAL A 61 0.86 2.36 9.08
CA VAL A 61 -0.44 1.72 8.88
C VAL A 61 -1.18 2.57 7.86
N LEU A 62 -1.73 1.91 6.85
CA LEU A 62 -2.37 2.58 5.73
C LEU A 62 -3.86 2.29 5.70
N HIS A 63 -4.63 3.27 5.29
CA HIS A 63 -5.98 3.04 4.79
C HIS A 63 -5.89 3.04 3.27
N LEU A 64 -6.31 1.95 2.65
CA LEU A 64 -6.31 1.79 1.20
C LEU A 64 -7.74 1.78 0.70
N ARG A 65 -8.01 2.58 -0.33
CA ARG A 65 -9.31 2.55 -0.99
C ARG A 65 -9.25 1.55 -2.14
N LEU A 66 -10.12 0.57 -2.09
CA LEU A 66 -10.21 -0.45 -3.13
C LEU A 66 -11.04 0.05 -4.31
N PRO A 67 -10.87 -0.55 -5.49
CA PRO A 67 -11.62 -0.10 -6.68
C PRO A 67 -13.13 -0.13 -6.52
N GLU A 68 -13.65 -0.99 -5.67
CA GLU A 68 -15.09 -1.07 -5.40
C GLU A 68 -15.58 0.04 -4.47
N GLY A 69 -14.67 0.82 -3.89
CA GLY A 69 -15.01 1.94 -3.03
C GLY A 69 -14.82 1.70 -1.54
N SER A 70 -14.62 0.46 -1.11
CA SER A 70 -14.38 0.19 0.31
C SER A 70 -12.98 0.63 0.73
N VAL A 71 -12.83 0.92 2.01
CA VAL A 71 -11.55 1.30 2.59
C VAL A 71 -11.14 0.24 3.61
N ILE A 72 -9.91 -0.23 3.51
CA ILE A 72 -9.39 -1.21 4.46
C ILE A 72 -8.16 -0.65 5.16
N GLU A 73 -7.91 -1.15 6.36
CA GLU A 73 -6.70 -0.81 7.10
C GLU A 73 -5.68 -1.94 6.91
N VAL A 74 -4.47 -1.56 6.54
CA VAL A 74 -3.39 -2.51 6.29
C VAL A 74 -2.15 -2.06 7.06
N ASP A 75 -1.58 -2.97 7.84
CA ASP A 75 -0.27 -2.74 8.43
C ASP A 75 0.76 -2.86 7.32
N GLY A 76 1.60 -1.85 7.16
CA GLY A 76 2.58 -1.84 6.08
C GLY A 76 3.55 -3.00 6.11
N LYS A 77 3.75 -3.62 7.27
CA LYS A 77 4.58 -4.84 7.35
C LYS A 77 3.99 -6.00 6.56
N GLN A 78 2.69 -6.02 6.37
CA GLN A 78 2.02 -7.08 5.60
C GLN A 78 2.25 -6.95 4.11
N ILE A 79 2.65 -5.77 3.66
CA ILE A 79 2.85 -5.51 2.23
C ILE A 79 4.31 -5.28 1.87
N VAL A 80 5.23 -5.56 2.79
CA VAL A 80 6.65 -5.58 2.47
C VAL A 80 6.89 -6.68 1.44
N GLY A 81 7.69 -6.38 0.43
CA GLY A 81 7.95 -7.27 -0.68
C GLY A 81 7.39 -6.71 -1.97
N ARG A 82 7.93 -7.17 -3.07
CA ARG A 82 7.42 -6.78 -4.38
C ARG A 82 6.15 -7.56 -4.68
N PRO A 83 5.25 -7.03 -5.51
CA PRO A 83 4.00 -7.73 -5.82
C PRO A 83 4.20 -9.17 -6.27
N VAL A 84 5.19 -9.41 -7.11
CA VAL A 84 5.49 -10.76 -7.60
C VAL A 84 5.85 -11.70 -6.44
N SER A 85 6.67 -11.23 -5.51
CA SER A 85 7.08 -12.03 -4.36
C SER A 85 5.91 -12.34 -3.43
N ARG A 86 5.04 -11.37 -3.24
CA ARG A 86 3.85 -11.58 -2.40
C ARG A 86 2.92 -12.62 -3.01
N VAL A 87 2.72 -12.56 -4.31
CA VAL A 87 1.89 -13.54 -5.02
C VAL A 87 2.49 -14.93 -4.89
N LYS A 88 3.79 -15.05 -5.05
CA LYS A 88 4.47 -16.35 -4.92
C LYS A 88 4.30 -16.93 -3.53
N LYS A 89 4.43 -16.11 -2.49
CA LYS A 89 4.24 -16.59 -1.13
C LYS A 89 2.86 -17.18 -0.95
N LYS A 90 1.86 -16.53 -1.52
CA LYS A 90 0.49 -17.00 -1.41
C LYS A 90 0.30 -18.30 -2.18
N ALA A 91 0.86 -18.38 -3.37
CA ALA A 91 0.68 -19.53 -4.24
C ALA A 91 1.31 -20.80 -3.68
N LYS A 92 2.25 -20.70 -2.79
CA LYS A 92 2.95 -21.86 -2.25
C LYS A 92 2.17 -22.62 -1.19
N ARG A 93 1.08 -22.12 -0.73
CA ARG A 93 0.31 -22.79 0.30
C ARG A 93 -0.36 -24.05 -0.17
#